data_803f51ec09661ceb024ed544246f811b
#
_entry.id   803f51ec09661ceb024ed544246f811b
#
_cell.length_a   1.000
_cell.length_b   1.000
_cell.length_c   1.000
_cell.angle_alpha   90.00
_cell.angle_beta   90.00
_cell.angle_gamma   90.00
#
_symmetry.space_group_name_H-M   'P 1'
#
loop_
_entity.id
_entity.type
_entity.pdbx_description
1 polymer ?
#
loop_
_entity_poly.entity_id
_entity_poly.type
_entity_poly.pdbx_seq_one_letter_code
_entity_poly.pdbx_strand_id
1 'polypeptide(L)'
;TVVDLYDYLLKGNLPNNIQLRDQDIVVIPVRRSTVEVDSAIVNPGIYEGVAGETVFDLIQYAGGLTPDAADKIGLSRIKPMSERDSESIYEGHYIKIENSKLISIQNGDRISVRRLFKENQLVEIIGQVKIPGIYHFYKGMSLKALLALGGGFEDSTFWKSVYHDQA
;
A
#
# COMPACT_ATOMS: atom_id res chain seq x y z
N THR A 1 32.89 11.68 -11.97
CA THR A 1 31.81 10.70 -12.26
C THR A 1 30.74 10.86 -11.22
N VAL A 2 29.47 10.93 -11.62
CA VAL A 2 28.32 10.91 -10.72
C VAL A 2 27.81 9.46 -10.64
N VAL A 3 27.50 9.00 -9.43
CA VAL A 3 26.97 7.66 -9.18
C VAL A 3 25.59 7.83 -8.55
N ASP A 4 24.59 7.21 -9.14
CA ASP A 4 23.26 7.12 -8.58
C ASP A 4 23.14 5.80 -7.80
N LEU A 5 22.93 5.92 -6.48
CA LEU A 5 22.80 4.76 -5.62
C LEU A 5 21.45 4.04 -5.77
N TYR A 6 20.38 4.74 -6.17
CA TYR A 6 19.10 4.11 -6.42
C TYR A 6 19.14 3.19 -7.65
N ASP A 7 19.87 3.57 -8.70
CA ASP A 7 20.06 2.72 -9.87
C ASP A 7 20.79 1.41 -9.51
N TYR A 8 21.74 1.48 -8.58
CA TYR A 8 22.41 0.32 -8.04
C TYR A 8 21.48 -0.52 -7.14
N LEU A 9 20.83 0.10 -6.16
CA LEU A 9 20.03 -0.60 -5.16
C LEU A 9 18.77 -1.25 -5.73
N LEU A 10 18.15 -0.61 -6.73
CA LEU A 10 16.87 -1.06 -7.28
C LEU A 10 17.01 -1.92 -8.53
N LYS A 11 17.99 -1.61 -9.37
CA LYS A 11 18.18 -2.29 -10.66
C LYS A 11 19.38 -3.22 -10.69
N GLY A 12 20.20 -3.21 -9.65
CA GLY A 12 21.45 -3.98 -9.60
C GLY A 12 22.50 -3.47 -10.60
N ASN A 13 22.32 -2.31 -11.19
CA ASN A 13 23.26 -1.71 -12.11
C ASN A 13 24.49 -1.22 -11.31
N LEU A 14 25.54 -2.04 -11.30
CA LEU A 14 26.82 -1.57 -10.78
C LEU A 14 27.29 -0.39 -11.60
N PRO A 15 27.48 0.78 -10.99
CA PRO A 15 28.16 1.86 -11.70
C PRO A 15 29.49 1.30 -12.20
N ASN A 16 29.76 1.49 -13.48
CA ASN A 16 30.96 0.99 -14.17
C ASN A 16 32.12 0.96 -13.19
N ASN A 17 32.68 -0.22 -12.97
CA ASN A 17 33.69 -0.59 -11.99
C ASN A 17 34.64 0.58 -11.62
N ILE A 18 34.14 1.49 -10.77
CA ILE A 18 34.87 2.69 -10.37
C ILE A 18 35.94 2.24 -9.36
N GLN A 19 37.14 2.13 -9.84
CA GLN A 19 38.28 1.88 -8.96
C GLN A 19 38.76 3.22 -8.40
N LEU A 20 38.70 3.33 -7.08
CA LEU A 20 39.29 4.47 -6.39
C LEU A 20 40.80 4.41 -6.48
N ARG A 21 41.42 5.56 -6.70
CA ARG A 21 42.89 5.74 -6.72
C ARG A 21 43.34 6.57 -5.52
N ASP A 22 44.59 6.49 -5.24
CA ASP A 22 45.21 7.35 -4.22
C ASP A 22 44.93 8.83 -4.57
N GLN A 23 44.51 9.60 -3.54
CA GLN A 23 44.10 11.00 -3.63
C GLN A 23 42.74 11.27 -4.33
N ASP A 24 41.92 10.27 -4.64
CA ASP A 24 40.56 10.51 -5.10
C ASP A 24 39.71 11.12 -3.97
N ILE A 25 38.86 12.09 -4.34
CA ILE A 25 37.92 12.74 -3.42
C ILE A 25 36.51 12.25 -3.74
N VAL A 26 35.87 11.61 -2.75
CA VAL A 26 34.47 11.24 -2.84
C VAL A 26 33.63 12.35 -2.19
N VAL A 27 32.78 12.99 -2.97
CA VAL A 27 31.89 14.05 -2.48
C VAL A 27 30.46 13.50 -2.39
N ILE A 28 29.91 13.53 -1.19
CA ILE A 28 28.51 13.21 -0.93
C ILE A 28 27.79 14.54 -0.69
N PRO A 29 26.95 15.01 -1.64
CA PRO A 29 26.27 16.29 -1.49
C PRO A 29 25.19 16.24 -0.42
N VAL A 30 24.74 17.40 0.05
CA VAL A 30 23.57 17.53 0.90
C VAL A 30 22.30 17.22 0.12
N ARG A 31 21.27 16.71 0.81
CA ARG A 31 19.94 16.45 0.22
C ARG A 31 19.38 17.71 -0.42
N ARG A 32 18.88 17.59 -1.64
CA ARG A 32 18.29 18.69 -2.39
C ARG A 32 16.78 18.65 -2.45
N SER A 33 16.22 17.47 -2.60
CA SER A 33 14.78 17.25 -2.71
C SER A 33 14.39 16.00 -1.94
N THR A 34 13.43 16.13 -1.05
CA THR A 34 12.90 15.02 -0.26
C THR A 34 11.42 14.89 -0.50
N VAL A 35 10.95 13.66 -0.66
CA VAL A 35 9.55 13.30 -0.86
C VAL A 35 9.18 12.25 0.17
N GLU A 36 8.10 12.48 0.89
CA GLU A 36 7.52 11.51 1.80
C GLU A 36 6.59 10.57 1.04
N VAL A 37 6.77 9.26 1.19
CA VAL A 37 5.95 8.22 0.53
C VAL A 37 5.37 7.32 1.61
N ASP A 38 4.03 7.20 1.67
CA ASP A 38 3.34 6.58 2.80
C ASP A 38 2.11 5.76 2.38
N SER A 39 1.57 5.01 3.34
CA SER A 39 0.35 4.19 3.34
C SER A 39 0.49 2.86 2.58
N ALA A 40 -0.23 2.62 1.47
CA ALA A 40 -0.20 1.35 0.73
C ALA A 40 1.05 1.21 -0.15
N ILE A 41 2.21 1.39 0.46
CA ILE A 41 3.54 1.31 -0.13
C ILE A 41 4.33 0.21 0.58
N VAL A 42 5.18 -0.49 -0.13
CA VAL A 42 5.96 -1.62 0.44
C VAL A 42 6.94 -1.13 1.51
N ASN A 43 7.68 -0.08 1.22
CA ASN A 43 8.62 0.53 2.16
C ASN A 43 8.29 2.02 2.32
N PRO A 44 7.36 2.39 3.22
CA PRO A 44 7.06 3.79 3.46
C PRO A 44 8.26 4.52 4.08
N GLY A 45 8.48 5.78 3.69
CA GLY A 45 9.60 6.56 4.19
C GLY A 45 9.82 7.86 3.45
N ILE A 46 10.94 8.51 3.74
CA ILE A 46 11.38 9.72 3.07
C ILE A 46 12.47 9.35 2.07
N TYR A 47 12.21 9.68 0.81
CA TYR A 47 13.10 9.40 -0.30
C TYR A 47 13.69 10.68 -0.85
N GLU A 48 14.90 10.61 -1.34
CA GLU A 48 15.53 11.70 -2.07
C GLU A 48 15.24 11.53 -3.55
N GLY A 49 14.74 12.58 -4.18
CA GLY A 49 14.47 12.60 -5.61
C GLY A 49 15.34 13.59 -6.36
N VAL A 50 15.57 13.32 -7.62
CA VAL A 50 16.34 14.18 -8.55
C VAL A 50 15.38 14.94 -9.47
N ALA A 51 15.79 16.11 -9.92
CA ALA A 51 14.99 16.90 -10.85
C ALA A 51 14.69 16.11 -12.13
N GLY A 52 13.40 16.04 -12.49
CA GLY A 52 12.91 15.28 -13.64
C GLY A 52 12.32 13.92 -13.29
N GLU A 53 12.56 13.40 -12.12
CA GLU A 53 11.87 12.20 -11.63
C GLU A 53 10.40 12.45 -11.36
N THR A 54 9.61 11.38 -11.42
CA THR A 54 8.17 11.42 -11.33
C THR A 54 7.66 10.79 -10.02
N VAL A 55 6.39 11.02 -9.73
CA VAL A 55 5.70 10.35 -8.62
C VAL A 55 5.80 8.82 -8.74
N PHE A 56 5.77 8.29 -9.98
CA PHE A 56 5.94 6.86 -10.23
C PHE A 56 7.33 6.37 -9.82
N ASP A 57 8.38 7.11 -10.15
CA ASP A 57 9.77 6.72 -9.84
C ASP A 57 9.97 6.61 -8.32
N LEU A 58 9.44 7.57 -7.55
CA LEU A 58 9.52 7.55 -6.09
C LEU A 58 8.75 6.37 -5.47
N ILE A 59 7.59 6.02 -6.05
CA ILE A 59 6.85 4.82 -5.64
C ILE A 59 7.69 3.56 -5.92
N GLN A 60 8.39 3.50 -7.06
CA GLN A 60 9.29 2.38 -7.37
C GLN A 60 10.48 2.32 -6.41
N TYR A 61 11.04 3.44 -6.01
CA TYR A 61 12.11 3.52 -5.01
C TYR A 61 11.65 2.99 -3.65
N ALA A 62 10.39 3.21 -3.32
CA ALA A 62 9.75 2.67 -2.12
C ALA A 62 9.31 1.19 -2.25
N GLY A 63 9.76 0.49 -3.29
CA GLY A 63 9.43 -0.94 -3.51
C GLY A 63 8.09 -1.18 -4.18
N GLY A 64 7.39 -0.13 -4.63
CA GLY A 64 6.10 -0.23 -5.29
C GLY A 64 4.90 -0.21 -4.34
N LEU A 65 3.74 -0.48 -4.92
CA LEU A 65 2.46 -0.51 -4.20
C LEU A 65 2.24 -1.87 -3.54
N THR A 66 1.54 -1.86 -2.40
CA THR A 66 1.06 -3.10 -1.78
C THR A 66 -0.14 -3.66 -2.57
N PRO A 67 -0.43 -4.98 -2.47
CA PRO A 67 -1.54 -5.60 -3.20
C PRO A 67 -2.93 -5.03 -2.87
N ASP A 68 -3.06 -4.38 -1.72
CA ASP A 68 -4.29 -3.73 -1.24
C ASP A 68 -4.35 -2.22 -1.55
N ALA A 69 -3.46 -1.72 -2.40
CA ALA A 69 -3.44 -0.32 -2.79
C ALA A 69 -4.67 0.07 -3.63
N ALA A 70 -5.21 1.26 -3.39
CA ALA A 70 -6.24 1.86 -4.22
C ALA A 70 -5.65 2.36 -5.55
N ASP A 71 -6.51 2.63 -6.52
CA ASP A 71 -6.18 3.13 -7.86
C ASP A 71 -5.79 4.63 -7.91
N LYS A 72 -5.89 5.33 -6.77
CA LYS A 72 -5.62 6.75 -6.66
C LYS A 72 -4.52 7.06 -5.66
N ILE A 73 -3.64 7.95 -6.07
CA ILE A 73 -2.56 8.51 -5.27
C ILE A 73 -2.99 9.88 -4.78
N GLY A 74 -2.88 10.15 -3.49
CA GLY A 74 -2.93 11.49 -2.92
C GLY A 74 -1.55 12.12 -3.02
N LEU A 75 -1.43 13.21 -3.73
CA LEU A 75 -0.24 14.06 -3.79
C LEU A 75 -0.52 15.35 -3.04
N SER A 76 0.25 15.61 -2.00
CA SER A 76 0.18 16.85 -1.22
C SER A 76 1.48 17.64 -1.47
N ARG A 77 1.34 18.84 -1.97
CA ARG A 77 2.44 19.71 -2.40
C ARG A 77 2.47 21.00 -1.60
N ILE A 78 3.64 21.50 -1.28
CA ILE A 78 3.80 22.78 -0.59
C ILE A 78 3.44 23.91 -1.56
N LYS A 79 2.46 24.75 -1.17
CA LYS A 79 2.08 25.94 -1.94
C LYS A 79 3.24 26.94 -2.03
N PRO A 80 3.35 27.65 -3.16
CA PRO A 80 4.25 28.83 -3.26
C PRO A 80 3.97 29.81 -2.14
N MET A 81 5.00 30.55 -1.72
CA MET A 81 4.90 31.48 -0.57
C MET A 81 3.77 32.50 -0.76
N SER A 82 3.53 32.93 -2.01
CA SER A 82 2.48 33.90 -2.37
C SER A 82 1.05 33.37 -2.26
N GLU A 83 0.88 32.04 -2.21
CA GLU A 83 -0.43 31.38 -2.20
C GLU A 83 -0.74 30.69 -0.87
N ARG A 84 0.15 30.86 0.11
CA ARG A 84 -0.06 30.34 1.47
C ARG A 84 -1.04 31.20 2.21
N ASP A 85 -2.02 30.55 2.81
CA ASP A 85 -2.95 31.17 3.74
C ASP A 85 -2.71 30.64 5.17
N SER A 86 -3.45 31.21 6.14
CA SER A 86 -3.34 30.82 7.55
C SER A 86 -3.90 29.41 7.83
N GLU A 87 -4.65 28.83 6.89
CA GLU A 87 -5.34 27.55 7.10
C GLU A 87 -4.55 26.38 6.52
N SER A 88 -3.86 26.57 5.40
CA SER A 88 -3.10 25.48 4.76
C SER A 88 -1.90 25.95 3.96
N ILE A 89 -0.77 25.36 4.24
CA ILE A 89 0.47 25.51 3.46
C ILE A 89 0.57 24.45 2.33
N TYR A 90 -0.35 23.47 2.32
CA TYR A 90 -0.34 22.38 1.36
C TYR A 90 -1.51 22.50 0.40
N GLU A 91 -1.27 22.09 -0.85
CA GLU A 91 -2.25 21.84 -1.87
C GLU A 91 -2.34 20.33 -2.14
N GLY A 92 -3.56 19.77 -2.10
CA GLY A 92 -3.80 18.34 -2.25
C GLY A 92 -4.43 18.01 -3.61
N HIS A 93 -3.85 17.02 -4.30
CA HIS A 93 -4.34 16.50 -5.57
C HIS A 93 -4.55 15.00 -5.50
N TYR A 94 -5.60 14.50 -6.15
CA TYR A 94 -5.77 13.07 -6.38
C TYR A 94 -5.45 12.75 -7.83
N ILE A 95 -4.49 11.88 -8.06
CA ILE A 95 -4.06 11.43 -9.38
C ILE A 95 -4.27 9.93 -9.53
N LYS A 96 -4.61 9.48 -10.73
CA LYS A 96 -4.63 8.06 -11.02
C LYS A 96 -3.20 7.52 -11.11
N ILE A 97 -2.99 6.28 -10.71
CA ILE A 97 -1.67 5.62 -10.79
C ILE A 97 -1.09 5.71 -12.21
N GLU A 98 -1.92 5.55 -13.24
CA GLU A 98 -1.52 5.66 -14.65
C GLU A 98 -0.87 7.01 -14.99
N ASN A 99 -1.35 8.08 -14.37
CA ASN A 99 -0.88 9.45 -14.59
C ASN A 99 0.35 9.81 -13.74
N SER A 100 0.75 8.98 -12.80
CA SER A 100 1.89 9.24 -11.91
C SER A 100 3.22 9.41 -12.64
N LYS A 101 3.33 8.82 -13.84
CA LYS A 101 4.50 8.96 -14.73
C LYS A 101 4.62 10.33 -15.40
N LEU A 102 3.55 11.11 -15.38
CA LEU A 102 3.49 12.43 -16.02
C LEU A 102 3.74 13.58 -15.04
N ILE A 103 3.78 13.29 -13.75
CA ILE A 103 3.85 14.29 -12.70
C ILE A 103 5.24 14.25 -12.07
N SER A 104 6.02 15.30 -12.32
CA SER A 104 7.33 15.46 -11.69
C SER A 104 7.18 15.81 -10.21
N ILE A 105 8.08 15.25 -9.41
CA ILE A 105 8.15 15.51 -7.97
C ILE A 105 8.69 16.92 -7.68
N GLN A 106 8.35 17.43 -6.52
CA GLN A 106 8.89 18.65 -5.95
C GLN A 106 9.37 18.42 -4.51
N ASN A 107 10.31 19.22 -4.08
CA ASN A 107 10.81 19.13 -2.70
C ASN A 107 9.68 19.38 -1.68
N GLY A 108 9.54 18.46 -0.74
CA GLY A 108 8.50 18.50 0.28
C GLY A 108 7.17 17.91 -0.14
N ASP A 109 7.08 17.30 -1.33
CA ASP A 109 5.90 16.54 -1.74
C ASP A 109 5.65 15.38 -0.78
N ARG A 110 4.36 15.07 -0.57
CA ARG A 110 3.91 13.88 0.14
C ARG A 110 3.04 13.04 -0.77
N ILE A 111 3.43 11.81 -0.97
CA ILE A 111 2.74 10.82 -1.79
C ILE A 111 2.10 9.81 -0.85
N SER A 112 0.78 9.72 -0.86
CA SER A 112 0.04 8.74 -0.05
C SER A 112 -0.90 7.92 -0.93
N VAL A 113 -0.91 6.61 -0.74
CA VAL A 113 -1.81 5.71 -1.47
C VAL A 113 -2.72 5.01 -0.47
N ARG A 114 -4.04 5.23 -0.58
CA ARG A 114 -4.99 4.59 0.32
C ARG A 114 -4.95 3.07 0.17
N ARG A 115 -5.18 2.37 1.27
CA ARG A 115 -5.48 0.94 1.24
C ARG A 115 -6.95 0.73 0.90
N LEU A 116 -7.20 -0.22 0.01
CA LEU A 116 -8.54 -0.76 -0.17
C LEU A 116 -8.81 -1.64 1.05
N PHE A 117 -9.55 -1.12 2.01
CA PHE A 117 -10.12 -1.98 3.05
C PHE A 117 -11.11 -2.90 2.35
N LYS A 118 -10.71 -4.11 2.00
CA LYS A 118 -11.66 -5.20 1.95
C LYS A 118 -12.10 -5.39 3.40
N GLU A 119 -13.32 -4.97 3.72
CA GLU A 119 -14.00 -5.53 4.88
C GLU A 119 -13.85 -7.04 4.73
N ASN A 120 -13.10 -7.66 5.63
CA ASN A 120 -13.12 -9.10 5.75
C ASN A 120 -14.55 -9.44 6.14
N GLN A 121 -15.39 -9.74 5.14
CA GLN A 121 -16.75 -10.18 5.39
C GLN A 121 -16.60 -11.52 6.08
N LEU A 122 -16.89 -11.52 7.37
CA LEU A 122 -16.80 -12.69 8.22
C LEU A 122 -18.20 -13.07 8.67
N VAL A 123 -18.43 -14.35 8.82
CA VAL A 123 -19.62 -14.92 9.42
C VAL A 123 -19.19 -15.90 10.49
N GLU A 124 -19.86 -15.87 11.63
CA GLU A 124 -19.56 -16.75 12.75
C GLU A 124 -20.62 -17.83 12.87
N ILE A 125 -20.18 -19.06 13.12
CA ILE A 125 -21.03 -20.19 13.49
C ILE A 125 -20.75 -20.50 14.94
N ILE A 126 -21.78 -20.45 15.75
CA ILE A 126 -21.77 -20.84 17.17
C ILE A 126 -22.81 -21.91 17.44
N GLY A 127 -22.61 -22.70 18.47
CA GLY A 127 -23.56 -23.72 18.93
C GLY A 127 -23.17 -25.12 18.48
N GLN A 128 -24.18 -25.99 18.29
CA GLN A 128 -24.05 -27.45 18.10
C GLN A 128 -23.62 -27.81 16.66
N VAL A 129 -22.47 -27.31 16.24
CA VAL A 129 -21.81 -27.67 14.99
C VAL A 129 -20.44 -28.29 15.28
N LYS A 130 -19.97 -29.16 14.42
CA LYS A 130 -18.71 -29.90 14.65
C LYS A 130 -17.49 -28.98 14.74
N ILE A 131 -17.48 -27.89 13.97
CA ILE A 131 -16.37 -26.91 13.92
C ILE A 131 -16.98 -25.51 14.04
N PRO A 132 -17.28 -25.04 15.28
CA PRO A 132 -17.71 -23.68 15.50
C PRO A 132 -16.54 -22.71 15.24
N GLY A 133 -16.83 -21.48 14.79
CA GLY A 133 -15.79 -20.47 14.56
C GLY A 133 -16.17 -19.45 13.49
N ILE A 134 -15.15 -18.68 13.10
CA ILE A 134 -15.28 -17.59 12.15
C ILE A 134 -14.86 -18.08 10.76
N TYR A 135 -15.70 -17.81 9.78
CA TYR A 135 -15.53 -18.21 8.39
C TYR A 135 -15.55 -16.99 7.48
N HIS A 136 -14.81 -17.04 6.37
CA HIS A 136 -14.87 -15.99 5.35
C HIS A 136 -16.19 -16.05 4.60
N PHE A 137 -16.93 -14.94 4.62
CA PHE A 137 -18.15 -14.77 3.84
C PHE A 137 -17.81 -14.44 2.37
N TYR A 138 -18.56 -15.03 1.45
CA TYR A 138 -18.52 -14.69 0.04
C TYR A 138 -19.94 -14.43 -0.49
N LYS A 139 -20.06 -13.54 -1.45
CA LYS A 139 -21.35 -13.17 -2.05
C LYS A 139 -22.05 -14.42 -2.61
N GLY A 140 -23.29 -14.66 -2.15
CA GLY A 140 -24.06 -15.86 -2.53
C GLY A 140 -23.84 -17.07 -1.62
N MET A 141 -23.07 -16.95 -0.54
CA MET A 141 -22.95 -17.98 0.46
C MET A 141 -24.31 -18.31 1.08
N SER A 142 -24.72 -19.56 1.01
CA SER A 142 -25.96 -20.03 1.67
C SER A 142 -25.68 -20.56 3.06
N LEU A 143 -26.72 -20.60 3.90
CA LEU A 143 -26.63 -21.24 5.23
C LEU A 143 -26.17 -22.71 5.13
N LYS A 144 -26.65 -23.43 4.11
CA LYS A 144 -26.23 -24.83 3.86
C LYS A 144 -24.73 -24.91 3.55
N ALA A 145 -24.20 -24.00 2.76
CA ALA A 145 -22.77 -23.95 2.45
C ALA A 145 -21.96 -23.63 3.71
N LEU A 146 -22.41 -22.68 4.51
CA LEU A 146 -21.78 -22.30 5.76
C LEU A 146 -21.76 -23.47 6.77
N LEU A 147 -22.89 -24.16 6.94
CA LEU A 147 -22.98 -25.35 7.81
C LEU A 147 -22.07 -26.50 7.32
N ALA A 148 -21.95 -26.66 6.00
CA ALA A 148 -21.04 -27.66 5.44
C ALA A 148 -19.56 -27.33 5.78
N LEU A 149 -19.17 -26.04 5.76
CA LEU A 149 -17.84 -25.59 6.19
C LEU A 149 -17.62 -25.87 7.69
N GLY A 150 -18.65 -25.67 8.51
CA GLY A 150 -18.65 -26.02 9.95
C GLY A 150 -18.72 -27.52 10.25
N GLY A 151 -18.60 -28.38 9.23
CA GLY A 151 -18.65 -29.85 9.39
C GLY A 151 -20.03 -30.42 9.66
N GLY A 152 -21.10 -29.62 9.55
CA GLY A 152 -22.47 -29.97 9.84
C GLY A 152 -22.77 -29.93 11.35
N PHE A 153 -23.94 -30.43 11.70
CA PHE A 153 -24.36 -30.51 13.11
C PHE A 153 -23.56 -31.57 13.88
N GLU A 154 -23.27 -31.29 15.14
CA GLU A 154 -22.53 -32.19 16.01
C GLU A 154 -23.33 -33.47 16.26
N ASP A 155 -24.64 -33.35 16.53
CA ASP A 155 -25.57 -34.47 16.63
C ASP A 155 -26.74 -34.30 15.65
N SER A 156 -26.73 -35.12 14.59
CA SER A 156 -27.81 -35.10 13.58
C SER A 156 -29.14 -35.68 14.09
N THR A 157 -29.14 -36.41 15.23
CA THR A 157 -30.33 -36.94 15.84
C THR A 157 -31.06 -35.94 16.73
N PHE A 158 -30.32 -35.08 17.40
CA PHE A 158 -30.87 -34.03 18.25
C PHE A 158 -31.77 -33.06 17.45
N TRP A 159 -31.38 -32.67 16.25
CA TRP A 159 -32.15 -31.76 15.39
C TRP A 159 -33.47 -32.41 14.91
N LYS A 160 -33.48 -33.68 14.63
CA LYS A 160 -34.70 -34.40 14.24
C LYS A 160 -35.71 -34.52 15.39
N SER A 161 -35.24 -34.58 16.65
CA SER A 161 -36.13 -34.65 17.83
C SER A 161 -36.70 -33.29 18.24
N VAL A 162 -35.92 -32.19 18.11
CA VAL A 162 -36.35 -30.86 18.60
C VAL A 162 -37.27 -30.15 17.64
N TYR A 163 -37.15 -30.35 16.32
CA TYR A 163 -37.95 -29.65 15.32
C TYR A 163 -39.18 -30.45 14.84
N HIS A 164 -39.28 -31.72 15.14
CA HIS A 164 -40.48 -32.49 14.81
C HIS A 164 -41.65 -32.30 15.78
N ASP A 165 -41.42 -31.78 16.99
CA ASP A 165 -42.47 -31.53 17.98
C ASP A 165 -43.10 -30.11 17.87
N GLN A 166 -42.74 -29.29 16.90
CA GLN A 166 -43.28 -27.94 16.70
C GLN A 166 -43.98 -27.73 15.33
N ALA A 167 -44.31 -28.80 14.59
CA ALA A 167 -45.05 -28.75 13.34
C ALA A 167 -46.50 -29.20 13.51
#